data_89e2ac8abc7f5f8b2cb5e2275da6d9b0
#
_entry.id   89e2ac8abc7f5f8b2cb5e2275da6d9b0
#
_cell.length_a   1.000
_cell.length_b   1.000
_cell.length_c   1.000
_cell.angle_alpha   90.00
_cell.angle_beta   90.00
_cell.angle_gamma   90.00
#
_symmetry.space_group_name_H-M   'P 1'
#
loop_
_entity.id
_entity.type
_entity.pdbx_description
1 polymer ?
#
loop_
_entity_poly.entity_id
_entity_poly.type
_entity_poly.pdbx_seq_one_letter_code
_entity_poly.pdbx_strand_id
1 'polypeptide(L)'
;VLDSLANSGAVFTNGHVTSSICRPSLRTLLTGLYPIQFDNYLDSMKIEFTNSIEYQSQIENDFALAEYEHQIIKDFYTLPEMLRKKGYRSFEGGKYWEGTYEMGGFDDGMSSRSGKSLYEDYHILLAMAGGDGLKFARETQEPVYSFIKNNKEHPFFIWYAPMLPPTPFNPPKNLLEIYNDLDI
;
A
#
# COMPACT_ATOMS: atom_id res chain seq x y z
N VAL A 1 -21.28 4.17 11.35
CA VAL A 1 -20.34 5.04 10.60
C VAL A 1 -20.50 4.79 9.10
N LEU A 2 -20.38 3.54 8.59
CA LEU A 2 -20.54 3.25 7.15
C LEU A 2 -21.93 3.64 6.62
N ASP A 3 -23.01 3.32 7.36
CA ASP A 3 -24.36 3.70 6.98
C ASP A 3 -24.55 5.24 6.93
N SER A 4 -23.87 5.97 7.82
CA SER A 4 -23.88 7.44 7.80
C SER A 4 -23.21 7.98 6.53
N LEU A 5 -22.10 7.39 6.10
CA LEU A 5 -21.46 7.74 4.83
C LEU A 5 -22.35 7.39 3.63
N ALA A 6 -22.96 6.21 3.63
CA ALA A 6 -23.89 5.79 2.59
C ALA A 6 -25.07 6.74 2.44
N ASN A 7 -25.64 7.20 3.55
CA ASN A 7 -26.78 8.13 3.57
C ASN A 7 -26.43 9.56 3.11
N SER A 8 -25.16 9.95 3.19
CA SER A 8 -24.68 11.27 2.77
C SER A 8 -23.88 11.27 1.47
N GLY A 9 -23.70 10.12 0.86
CA GLY A 9 -22.89 9.95 -0.34
C GLY A 9 -23.55 9.09 -1.42
N ALA A 10 -22.75 8.53 -2.30
CA ALA A 10 -23.17 7.58 -3.33
C ALA A 10 -22.77 6.15 -2.94
N VAL A 11 -23.69 5.21 -3.14
CA VAL A 11 -23.49 3.79 -2.89
C VAL A 11 -23.46 3.04 -4.23
N PHE A 12 -22.34 2.39 -4.51
CA PHE A 12 -22.17 1.56 -5.71
C PHE A 12 -22.46 0.10 -5.35
N THR A 13 -23.66 -0.38 -5.67
CA THR A 13 -24.12 -1.72 -5.33
C THR A 13 -23.45 -2.84 -6.14
N ASN A 14 -22.86 -2.50 -7.28
CA ASN A 14 -22.18 -3.41 -8.19
C ASN A 14 -20.71 -2.99 -8.43
N GLY A 15 -20.02 -2.61 -7.35
CA GLY A 15 -18.60 -2.29 -7.41
C GLY A 15 -17.75 -3.54 -7.58
N HIS A 16 -16.80 -3.52 -8.52
CA HIS A 16 -15.88 -4.62 -8.78
C HIS A 16 -14.44 -4.16 -8.64
N VAL A 17 -13.59 -5.03 -8.12
CA VAL A 17 -12.13 -4.85 -8.11
C VAL A 17 -11.51 -5.60 -9.29
N THR A 18 -10.38 -5.13 -9.77
CA THR A 18 -9.69 -5.72 -10.93
C THR A 18 -8.99 -7.05 -10.62
N SER A 19 -8.75 -7.33 -9.34
CA SER A 19 -8.15 -8.58 -8.85
C SER A 19 -8.63 -8.85 -7.44
N SER A 20 -8.80 -10.13 -7.08
CA SER A 20 -9.07 -10.59 -5.73
C SER A 20 -7.83 -10.54 -4.81
N ILE A 21 -6.63 -10.38 -5.39
CA ILE A 21 -5.36 -10.27 -4.67
C ILE A 21 -5.04 -8.79 -4.43
N CYS A 22 -4.58 -8.45 -3.21
CA CYS A 22 -4.39 -7.07 -2.78
C CYS A 22 -3.42 -6.28 -3.67
N ARG A 23 -2.19 -6.78 -3.90
CA ARG A 23 -1.16 -6.02 -4.63
C ARG A 23 -1.59 -5.63 -6.05
N PRO A 24 -2.08 -6.54 -6.92
CA PRO A 24 -2.53 -6.16 -8.26
C PRO A 24 -3.71 -5.17 -8.24
N SER A 25 -4.65 -5.34 -7.30
CA SER A 25 -5.79 -4.44 -7.17
C SER A 25 -5.37 -3.04 -6.72
N LEU A 26 -4.46 -2.94 -5.75
CA LEU A 26 -3.91 -1.67 -5.28
C LEU A 26 -3.09 -0.96 -6.36
N ARG A 27 -2.32 -1.70 -7.18
CA ARG A 27 -1.63 -1.14 -8.36
C ARG A 27 -2.60 -0.50 -9.34
N THR A 28 -3.75 -1.15 -9.61
CA THR A 28 -4.78 -0.55 -10.46
C THR A 28 -5.31 0.76 -9.89
N LEU A 29 -5.56 0.82 -8.58
CA LEU A 29 -5.99 2.07 -7.93
C LEU A 29 -4.92 3.17 -8.02
N LEU A 30 -3.65 2.80 -7.95
CA LEU A 30 -2.53 3.73 -7.97
C LEU A 30 -2.22 4.26 -9.38
N THR A 31 -2.31 3.40 -10.41
CA THR A 31 -1.84 3.69 -11.76
C THR A 31 -2.95 3.82 -12.81
N GLY A 32 -4.16 3.33 -12.51
CA GLY A 32 -5.24 3.19 -13.48
C GLY A 32 -5.09 2.04 -14.48
N LEU A 33 -4.02 1.24 -14.38
CA LEU A 33 -3.75 0.13 -15.28
C LEU A 33 -4.39 -1.17 -14.76
N TYR A 34 -4.88 -2.00 -15.68
CA TYR A 34 -5.31 -3.36 -15.32
C TYR A 34 -4.10 -4.24 -14.96
N PRO A 35 -4.27 -5.25 -14.08
CA PRO A 35 -3.18 -6.13 -13.67
C PRO A 35 -2.38 -6.71 -14.85
N ILE A 36 -3.05 -7.20 -15.88
CA ILE A 36 -2.40 -7.77 -17.06
C ILE A 36 -1.47 -6.78 -17.79
N GLN A 37 -1.81 -5.49 -17.78
CA GLN A 37 -0.97 -4.47 -18.42
C GLN A 37 0.32 -4.26 -17.63
N PHE A 38 0.21 -4.26 -16.30
CA PHE A 38 1.35 -4.14 -15.42
C PHE A 38 2.22 -5.41 -15.44
N ASP A 39 1.60 -6.59 -15.42
CA ASP A 39 2.31 -7.88 -15.43
C ASP A 39 3.08 -8.08 -16.75
N ASN A 40 2.51 -7.73 -17.89
CA ASN A 40 3.22 -7.77 -19.18
C ASN A 40 4.46 -6.85 -19.19
N TYR A 41 4.37 -5.69 -18.57
CA TYR A 41 5.52 -4.80 -18.40
C TYR A 41 6.56 -5.40 -17.48
N LEU A 42 6.15 -5.91 -16.32
CA LEU A 42 7.01 -6.63 -15.38
C LEU A 42 7.76 -7.78 -16.05
N ASP A 43 7.07 -8.61 -16.82
CA ASP A 43 7.68 -9.77 -17.48
C ASP A 43 8.75 -9.34 -18.50
N SER A 44 8.51 -8.27 -19.25
CA SER A 44 9.51 -7.73 -20.17
C SER A 44 10.75 -7.20 -19.44
N MET A 45 10.54 -6.51 -18.32
CA MET A 45 11.61 -5.96 -17.51
C MET A 45 12.40 -7.03 -16.74
N LYS A 46 11.73 -8.12 -16.30
CA LYS A 46 12.41 -9.28 -15.68
C LYS A 46 13.36 -9.95 -16.63
N ILE A 47 12.98 -10.12 -17.89
CA ILE A 47 13.86 -10.69 -18.92
C ILE A 47 15.10 -9.81 -19.11
N GLU A 48 14.94 -8.50 -19.20
CA GLU A 48 16.04 -7.55 -19.34
C GLU A 48 16.95 -7.59 -18.12
N PHE A 49 16.39 -7.52 -16.92
CA PHE A 49 17.11 -7.59 -15.66
C PHE A 49 17.90 -8.90 -15.52
N THR A 50 17.26 -10.04 -15.75
CA THR A 50 17.92 -11.36 -15.66
C THR A 50 19.09 -11.50 -16.61
N ASN A 51 19.00 -10.90 -17.80
CA ASN A 51 20.09 -10.89 -18.78
C ASN A 51 21.25 -9.95 -18.39
N SER A 52 21.02 -9.01 -17.49
CA SER A 52 21.99 -7.99 -17.09
C SER A 52 22.81 -8.35 -15.85
N ILE A 53 22.36 -9.32 -15.03
CA ILE A 53 23.05 -9.73 -13.81
C ILE A 53 24.02 -10.86 -14.05
N GLU A 54 25.22 -10.77 -13.44
CA GLU A 54 26.13 -11.89 -13.37
C GLU A 54 25.55 -13.02 -12.48
N TYR A 55 25.95 -14.25 -12.77
CA TYR A 55 25.49 -15.41 -12.01
C TYR A 55 25.88 -15.28 -10.52
N GLN A 56 24.88 -15.14 -9.68
CA GLN A 56 24.96 -15.15 -8.22
C GLN A 56 24.18 -16.36 -7.68
N SER A 57 24.12 -16.52 -6.36
CA SER A 57 23.23 -17.53 -5.78
C SER A 57 21.76 -17.26 -6.14
N GLN A 58 20.95 -18.32 -6.24
CA GLN A 58 19.52 -18.18 -6.55
C GLN A 58 18.81 -17.20 -5.59
N ILE A 59 19.17 -17.27 -4.31
CA ILE A 59 18.60 -16.42 -3.26
C ILE A 59 18.92 -14.95 -3.53
N GLU A 60 20.19 -14.62 -3.82
CA GLU A 60 20.61 -13.24 -4.11
C GLU A 60 19.92 -12.68 -5.36
N ASN A 61 19.73 -13.51 -6.37
CA ASN A 61 19.02 -13.14 -7.59
C ASN A 61 17.52 -12.88 -7.32
N ASP A 62 16.87 -13.71 -6.50
CA ASP A 62 15.46 -13.53 -6.12
C ASP A 62 15.25 -12.23 -5.34
N PHE A 63 16.18 -11.86 -4.48
CA PHE A 63 16.13 -10.58 -3.75
C PHE A 63 16.40 -9.37 -4.65
N ALA A 64 17.41 -9.45 -5.49
CA ALA A 64 17.71 -8.39 -6.44
C ALA A 64 16.53 -8.15 -7.39
N LEU A 65 15.87 -9.22 -7.84
CA LEU A 65 14.68 -9.15 -8.66
C LEU A 65 13.50 -8.50 -7.89
N ALA A 66 13.27 -8.91 -6.64
CA ALA A 66 12.22 -8.33 -5.81
C ALA A 66 12.45 -6.82 -5.56
N GLU A 67 13.68 -6.41 -5.30
CA GLU A 67 14.05 -5.00 -5.18
C GLU A 67 13.81 -4.23 -6.48
N TYR A 68 14.18 -4.83 -7.61
CA TYR A 68 13.95 -4.27 -8.92
C TYR A 68 12.45 -4.09 -9.21
N GLU A 69 11.63 -5.09 -8.92
CA GLU A 69 10.17 -5.02 -9.07
C GLU A 69 9.52 -3.87 -8.28
N HIS A 70 10.04 -3.55 -7.09
CA HIS A 70 9.53 -2.43 -6.31
C HIS A 70 9.85 -1.07 -6.94
N GLN A 71 10.94 -0.98 -7.72
CA GLN A 71 11.32 0.27 -8.36
C GLN A 71 10.51 0.57 -9.64
N ILE A 72 9.91 -0.44 -10.24
CA ILE A 72 9.16 -0.33 -11.49
C ILE A 72 7.96 0.63 -11.38
N ILE A 73 7.42 0.82 -10.18
CA ILE A 73 6.32 1.78 -9.99
C ILE A 73 6.69 3.20 -10.45
N LYS A 74 7.96 3.56 -10.45
CA LYS A 74 8.46 4.86 -10.92
C LYS A 74 8.31 5.07 -12.42
N ASP A 75 8.13 3.99 -13.18
CA ASP A 75 7.95 4.04 -14.63
C ASP A 75 6.50 4.36 -15.02
N PHE A 76 5.61 4.40 -14.03
CA PHE A 76 4.19 4.67 -14.22
C PHE A 76 3.78 5.99 -13.60
N TYR A 77 2.85 6.66 -14.28
CA TYR A 77 2.25 7.86 -13.75
C TYR A 77 1.18 7.53 -12.72
N THR A 78 1.43 7.91 -11.48
CA THR A 78 0.58 7.51 -10.35
C THR A 78 -0.48 8.56 -10.00
N LEU A 79 -1.53 8.14 -9.30
CA LEU A 79 -2.59 9.03 -8.84
C LEU A 79 -2.07 10.18 -7.94
N PRO A 80 -1.16 9.95 -6.96
CA PRO A 80 -0.56 11.05 -6.20
C PRO A 80 0.15 12.08 -7.07
N GLU A 81 0.90 11.64 -8.09
CA GLU A 81 1.59 12.56 -9.01
C GLU A 81 0.62 13.40 -9.84
N MET A 82 -0.49 12.78 -10.31
CA MET A 82 -1.54 13.50 -11.03
C MET A 82 -2.20 14.56 -10.12
N LEU A 83 -2.51 14.20 -8.90
CA LEU A 83 -3.13 15.07 -7.93
C LEU A 83 -2.19 16.21 -7.49
N ARG A 84 -0.89 15.94 -7.34
CA ARG A 84 0.12 16.97 -7.04
C ARG A 84 0.10 18.11 -8.07
N LYS A 85 -0.07 17.80 -9.36
CA LYS A 85 -0.21 18.83 -10.41
C LYS A 85 -1.45 19.72 -10.25
N LYS A 86 -2.41 19.28 -9.44
CA LYS A 86 -3.63 20.03 -9.07
C LYS A 86 -3.52 20.70 -7.68
N GLY A 87 -2.33 20.69 -7.08
CA GLY A 87 -2.07 21.31 -5.79
C GLY A 87 -2.42 20.47 -4.57
N TYR A 88 -2.75 19.19 -4.77
CA TYR A 88 -2.98 18.27 -3.66
C TYR A 88 -1.69 17.92 -2.94
N ARG A 89 -1.81 17.71 -1.62
CA ARG A 89 -0.84 17.03 -0.79
C ARG A 89 -1.27 15.60 -0.58
N SER A 90 -0.34 14.64 -0.59
CA SER A 90 -0.68 13.23 -0.50
C SER A 90 0.07 12.52 0.62
N PHE A 91 -0.63 11.60 1.28
CA PHE A 91 -0.10 10.76 2.36
C PHE A 91 -0.41 9.29 2.09
N GLU A 92 0.61 8.44 2.29
CA GLU A 92 0.48 6.98 2.25
C GLU A 92 0.46 6.41 3.67
N GLY A 93 -0.55 5.61 4.02
CA GLY A 93 -0.65 4.92 5.31
C GLY A 93 -1.20 3.51 5.21
N GLY A 94 -0.39 2.55 5.60
CA GLY A 94 -0.76 1.15 5.71
C GLY A 94 -0.28 0.28 4.58
N LYS A 95 -1.18 -0.49 3.96
CA LYS A 95 -0.84 -1.41 2.86
C LYS A 95 -0.39 -0.67 1.61
N TYR A 96 0.90 -0.72 1.37
CA TYR A 96 1.55 -0.25 0.19
C TYR A 96 2.69 -1.22 -0.18
N TRP A 97 2.65 -1.81 -1.38
CA TRP A 97 3.52 -2.91 -1.77
C TRP A 97 4.54 -2.53 -2.85
N GLU A 98 4.66 -1.24 -3.18
CA GLU A 98 5.47 -0.76 -4.30
C GLU A 98 6.67 0.09 -3.80
N GLY A 99 7.39 -0.45 -2.83
CA GLY A 99 8.57 0.19 -2.26
C GLY A 99 8.25 1.27 -1.24
N THR A 100 8.87 2.44 -1.38
CA THR A 100 8.62 3.57 -0.47
C THR A 100 7.52 4.48 -0.99
N TYR A 101 6.93 5.28 -0.10
CA TYR A 101 5.87 6.22 -0.47
C TYR A 101 6.34 7.21 -1.55
N GLU A 102 7.62 7.63 -1.52
CA GLU A 102 8.22 8.52 -2.53
C GLU A 102 8.23 7.87 -3.92
N MET A 103 8.46 6.54 -3.99
CA MET A 103 8.43 5.81 -5.27
C MET A 103 7.05 5.86 -5.91
N GLY A 104 5.99 5.85 -5.12
CA GLY A 104 4.61 5.99 -5.58
C GLY A 104 4.17 7.43 -5.80
N GLY A 105 5.07 8.39 -5.61
CA GLY A 105 4.79 9.81 -5.83
C GLY A 105 4.03 10.49 -4.70
N PHE A 106 3.92 9.90 -3.51
CA PHE A 106 3.34 10.55 -2.34
C PHE A 106 4.29 11.61 -1.75
N ASP A 107 3.72 12.62 -1.08
CA ASP A 107 4.50 13.69 -0.44
C ASP A 107 4.98 13.28 0.96
N ASP A 108 4.24 12.40 1.64
CA ASP A 108 4.55 11.89 2.96
C ASP A 108 3.96 10.48 3.12
N GLY A 109 4.46 9.66 4.04
CA GLY A 109 3.95 8.30 4.20
C GLY A 109 4.68 7.49 5.26
N MET A 110 4.15 6.28 5.49
CA MET A 110 4.64 5.34 6.49
C MET A 110 5.64 4.33 5.92
N SER A 111 5.62 4.07 4.62
CA SER A 111 6.54 3.17 3.92
C SER A 111 7.82 3.91 3.52
N SER A 112 8.67 4.25 4.49
CA SER A 112 9.94 4.95 4.24
C SER A 112 11.13 4.01 4.35
N ARG A 113 12.16 4.26 3.51
CA ARG A 113 13.48 3.64 3.70
C ARG A 113 14.20 4.30 4.88
N SER A 114 14.23 3.63 6.01
CA SER A 114 15.04 4.06 7.17
C SER A 114 16.55 3.76 7.00
N GLY A 115 17.08 3.83 5.77
CA GLY A 115 18.49 3.61 5.46
C GLY A 115 18.93 2.15 5.42
N LYS A 116 17.99 1.21 5.55
CA LYS A 116 18.22 -0.23 5.44
C LYS A 116 17.85 -0.75 4.06
N SER A 117 18.43 -1.90 3.65
CA SER A 117 18.07 -2.48 2.36
C SER A 117 16.60 -2.89 2.32
N LEU A 118 15.99 -2.87 1.12
CA LEU A 118 14.62 -3.40 0.92
C LEU A 118 14.46 -4.85 1.42
N TYR A 119 15.57 -5.58 1.53
CA TYR A 119 15.62 -6.91 2.08
C TYR A 119 15.33 -6.95 3.59
N GLU A 120 15.91 -6.03 4.34
CA GLU A 120 15.61 -5.88 5.77
C GLU A 120 14.18 -5.37 5.96
N ASP A 121 13.71 -4.49 5.05
CA ASP A 121 12.32 -4.01 5.02
C ASP A 121 11.35 -5.09 4.50
N TYR A 122 11.75 -6.02 3.64
CA TYR A 122 10.94 -7.18 3.23
C TYR A 122 10.77 -8.19 4.38
N HIS A 123 11.79 -8.41 5.19
CA HIS A 123 11.63 -9.10 6.48
C HIS A 123 10.77 -8.30 7.46
N ILE A 124 10.78 -6.98 7.37
CA ILE A 124 9.83 -6.09 8.05
C ILE A 124 8.43 -6.24 7.46
N LEU A 125 8.26 -6.43 6.17
CA LEU A 125 6.98 -6.79 5.54
C LEU A 125 6.44 -8.13 6.06
N LEU A 126 7.29 -9.11 6.29
CA LEU A 126 6.95 -10.37 6.97
C LEU A 126 6.83 -10.18 8.50
N ALA A 127 7.67 -9.35 9.11
CA ALA A 127 7.52 -8.84 10.47
C ALA A 127 6.42 -7.77 10.58
N MET A 128 5.89 -7.27 9.47
CA MET A 128 4.66 -6.48 9.36
C MET A 128 3.41 -7.27 9.74
N ALA A 129 3.48 -8.56 9.82
CA ALA A 129 2.58 -9.28 10.71
C ALA A 129 2.72 -8.81 12.18
N GLY A 130 3.68 -7.95 12.56
CA GLY A 130 3.91 -7.46 13.91
C GLY A 130 4.54 -6.07 14.04
N GLY A 131 4.88 -5.36 12.96
CA GLY A 131 5.56 -4.06 12.98
C GLY A 131 4.64 -2.85 13.20
N ASP A 132 5.20 -1.66 13.13
CA ASP A 132 4.48 -0.39 13.35
C ASP A 132 3.31 -0.19 12.37
N GLY A 133 3.37 -0.76 11.18
CA GLY A 133 2.26 -0.81 10.24
C GLY A 133 0.99 -1.50 10.77
N LEU A 134 1.14 -2.47 11.70
CA LEU A 134 0.00 -3.09 12.38
C LEU A 134 -0.62 -2.22 13.46
N LYS A 135 0.11 -1.27 14.00
CA LYS A 135 -0.42 -0.31 14.96
C LYS A 135 -1.32 0.71 14.28
N PHE A 136 -1.05 0.99 13.00
CA PHE A 136 -1.83 1.91 12.21
C PHE A 136 -3.28 1.44 12.08
N ALA A 137 -4.20 2.31 12.39
CA ALA A 137 -5.64 2.08 12.45
C ALA A 137 -6.12 1.05 13.49
N ARG A 138 -5.21 0.33 14.14
CA ARG A 138 -5.52 -0.59 15.25
C ARG A 138 -5.33 0.07 16.61
N GLU A 139 -4.19 0.70 16.81
CA GLU A 139 -3.80 1.36 18.08
C GLU A 139 -3.78 2.87 17.94
N THR A 140 -3.39 3.38 16.78
CA THR A 140 -3.27 4.82 16.51
C THR A 140 -3.61 5.18 15.07
N GLN A 141 -4.12 6.39 14.90
CA GLN A 141 -4.30 7.06 13.61
C GLN A 141 -3.52 8.37 13.56
N GLU A 142 -2.62 8.58 14.52
CA GLU A 142 -1.87 9.82 14.70
C GLU A 142 -1.15 10.29 13.45
N PRO A 143 -0.50 9.40 12.63
CA PRO A 143 0.12 9.86 11.38
C PRO A 143 -0.86 10.57 10.43
N VAL A 144 -2.08 10.04 10.30
CA VAL A 144 -3.12 10.67 9.47
C VAL A 144 -3.60 11.98 10.06
N TYR A 145 -3.84 12.02 11.37
CA TYR A 145 -4.29 13.26 12.04
C TYR A 145 -3.24 14.36 11.95
N SER A 146 -1.97 14.02 12.15
CA SER A 146 -0.86 14.95 12.00
C SER A 146 -0.74 15.46 10.57
N PHE A 147 -0.87 14.58 9.56
CA PHE A 147 -0.86 14.97 8.16
C PHE A 147 -2.02 15.94 7.84
N ILE A 148 -3.25 15.62 8.23
CA ILE A 148 -4.43 16.49 8.01
C ILE A 148 -4.22 17.85 8.68
N LYS A 149 -3.77 17.85 9.94
CA LYS A 149 -3.53 19.08 10.70
C LYS A 149 -2.54 20.01 10.02
N ASN A 150 -1.46 19.42 9.47
CA ASN A 150 -0.38 20.17 8.83
C ASN A 150 -0.73 20.63 7.41
N ASN A 151 -1.72 20.02 6.77
CA ASN A 151 -2.09 20.27 5.37
C ASN A 151 -3.53 20.77 5.18
N LYS A 152 -4.21 21.21 6.23
CA LYS A 152 -5.62 21.63 6.20
C LYS A 152 -5.92 22.79 5.25
N GLU A 153 -4.92 23.60 4.90
CA GLU A 153 -5.03 24.74 3.97
C GLU A 153 -4.86 24.31 2.49
N HIS A 154 -4.59 23.05 2.24
CA HIS A 154 -4.44 22.48 0.90
C HIS A 154 -5.47 21.39 0.65
N PRO A 155 -5.91 21.15 -0.59
CA PRO A 155 -6.58 19.90 -0.90
C PRO A 155 -5.60 18.75 -0.65
N PHE A 156 -6.09 17.64 -0.11
CA PHE A 156 -5.24 16.50 0.19
C PHE A 156 -5.86 15.18 -0.26
N PHE A 157 -4.99 14.22 -0.49
CA PHE A 157 -5.30 12.84 -0.80
C PHE A 157 -4.64 11.92 0.24
N ILE A 158 -5.40 11.01 0.81
CA ILE A 158 -4.89 10.05 1.78
C ILE A 158 -5.14 8.64 1.26
N TRP A 159 -4.07 7.89 1.07
CA TRP A 159 -4.10 6.45 0.89
C TRP A 159 -4.21 5.81 2.26
N TYR A 160 -5.44 5.51 2.67
CA TYR A 160 -5.72 4.91 3.97
C TYR A 160 -6.01 3.43 3.79
N ALA A 161 -4.99 2.59 3.98
CA ALA A 161 -5.04 1.16 3.75
C ALA A 161 -4.55 0.37 4.97
N PRO A 162 -5.31 0.35 6.07
CA PRO A 162 -4.92 -0.37 7.28
C PRO A 162 -4.67 -1.85 7.02
N MET A 163 -3.75 -2.46 7.79
CA MET A 163 -3.38 -3.87 7.67
C MET A 163 -4.45 -4.83 8.25
N LEU A 164 -5.61 -4.32 8.61
CA LEU A 164 -6.74 -5.11 9.08
C LEU A 164 -7.71 -5.43 7.92
N PRO A 165 -8.38 -6.57 7.91
CA PRO A 165 -8.43 -7.66 8.90
C PRO A 165 -7.44 -8.82 8.70
N PRO A 166 -6.33 -8.71 7.92
CA PRO A 166 -5.40 -9.83 7.75
C PRO A 166 -4.84 -10.38 9.06
N THR A 167 -4.25 -11.57 8.97
CA THR A 167 -3.53 -12.22 10.06
C THR A 167 -2.44 -11.29 10.64
N PRO A 168 -2.28 -11.27 11.99
CA PRO A 168 -2.99 -12.05 13.00
C PRO A 168 -4.39 -11.48 13.30
N PHE A 169 -5.39 -12.37 13.41
CA PHE A 169 -6.77 -12.00 13.77
C PHE A 169 -6.88 -11.74 15.28
N ASN A 170 -6.32 -10.65 15.76
CA ASN A 170 -6.26 -10.28 17.18
C ASN A 170 -6.86 -8.87 17.40
N PRO A 171 -8.17 -8.70 17.23
CA PRO A 171 -8.83 -7.44 17.51
C PRO A 171 -8.70 -7.07 18.98
N PRO A 172 -8.88 -5.79 19.35
CA PRO A 172 -8.96 -5.38 20.75
C PRO A 172 -10.04 -6.18 21.49
N LYS A 173 -9.74 -6.65 22.70
CA LYS A 173 -10.61 -7.55 23.48
C LYS A 173 -12.02 -6.99 23.67
N ASN A 174 -12.14 -5.71 23.97
CA ASN A 174 -13.41 -5.04 24.14
C ASN A 174 -14.29 -5.02 22.88
N LEU A 175 -13.68 -5.11 21.70
CA LEU A 175 -14.41 -5.22 20.44
C LEU A 175 -14.76 -6.67 20.12
N LEU A 176 -13.87 -7.61 20.46
CA LEU A 176 -14.11 -9.03 20.27
C LEU A 176 -15.28 -9.52 21.14
N GLU A 177 -15.35 -9.05 22.39
CA GLU A 177 -16.41 -9.42 23.35
C GLU A 177 -17.82 -9.10 22.86
N ILE A 178 -17.99 -8.07 22.01
CA ILE A 178 -19.29 -7.69 21.41
C ILE A 178 -19.85 -8.82 20.52
N TYR A 179 -18.97 -9.68 19.99
CA TYR A 179 -19.32 -10.74 19.04
C TYR A 179 -19.32 -12.14 19.65
N ASN A 180 -18.99 -12.28 20.95
CA ASN A 180 -18.92 -13.60 21.61
C ASN A 180 -20.26 -14.35 21.64
N ASP A 181 -21.37 -13.63 21.61
CA ASP A 181 -22.72 -14.22 21.66
C ASP A 181 -23.33 -14.40 20.27
N LEU A 182 -22.59 -14.13 19.20
CA LEU A 182 -23.04 -14.40 17.83
C LEU A 182 -22.71 -15.85 17.47
N ASP A 183 -23.75 -16.61 17.20
CA ASP A 183 -23.65 -17.96 16.63
C ASP A 183 -23.28 -17.80 15.14
N ILE A 184 -21.95 -17.89 14.83
CA ILE A 184 -21.41 -17.71 13.48
C ILE A 184 -21.07 -19.07 12.89
#